data_78bd2ddbf060fc75e3bed86d44906cd2
#
_entry.id   78bd2ddbf060fc75e3bed86d44906cd2
#
_cell.length_a   1.000
_cell.length_b   1.000
_cell.length_c   1.000
_cell.angle_alpha   90.00
_cell.angle_beta   90.00
_cell.angle_gamma   90.00
#
_symmetry.space_group_name_H-M   'P 1'
#
loop_
_entity.id
_entity.type
_entity.pdbx_description
1 polymer ?
#
loop_
_entity_poly.entity_id
_entity_poly.type
_entity_poly.pdbx_seq_one_letter_code
_entity_poly.pdbx_strand_id
1 'polypeptide(L)'
;MKLVVEHLKKSYDAKEVLRDIDFTFEEGLIYGLLGRNGAGKTTLFNCLNQDQMVQGGRFYLEEEGGTREVKPEEIGYVLSTPTVPEFLTAREFLKFFMEINGQTVPAPESLDVYFDLIQIQAEDRDRLLKDYSHGMKNKMQMLVNLMAKPKILLLDEPLTSLDVVVAEEMKQLLKEQKQGRITIFSTHIMDLALDLCDVIVLLNHGELERVEKESLDQQAFREKILEALRENGE
;
A
#
# COMPACT_ATOMS: atom_id res chain seq x y z
N MET A 1 7.28 6.69 15.09
CA MET A 1 6.52 5.41 15.10
C MET A 1 7.20 4.40 14.18
N LYS A 2 7.19 3.12 14.59
CA LYS A 2 7.74 2.01 13.76
C LYS A 2 6.75 0.85 13.76
N LEU A 3 6.60 0.19 12.61
CA LEU A 3 5.94 -1.12 12.51
C LEU A 3 7.06 -2.18 12.55
N VAL A 4 7.07 -2.96 13.60
CA VAL A 4 8.03 -4.04 13.79
C VAL A 4 7.35 -5.36 13.49
N VAL A 5 7.97 -6.16 12.64
CA VAL A 5 7.54 -7.52 12.28
C VAL A 5 8.64 -8.48 12.74
N GLU A 6 8.28 -9.46 13.56
CA GLU A 6 9.21 -10.42 14.17
C GLU A 6 8.79 -11.85 13.87
N HIS A 7 9.66 -12.60 13.21
CA HIS A 7 9.53 -14.03 12.91
C HIS A 7 8.18 -14.43 12.29
N LEU A 8 7.57 -13.53 11.47
CA LEU A 8 6.24 -13.75 10.93
C LEU A 8 6.27 -14.87 9.88
N LYS A 9 5.40 -15.87 10.08
CA LYS A 9 5.31 -17.08 9.25
C LYS A 9 3.90 -17.29 8.70
N LYS A 10 3.83 -17.68 7.43
CA LYS A 10 2.58 -18.02 6.77
C LYS A 10 2.76 -19.13 5.74
N SER A 11 1.93 -20.15 5.87
CA SER A 11 1.86 -21.28 4.93
C SER A 11 0.44 -21.48 4.45
N TYR A 12 0.30 -22.03 3.25
CA TYR A 12 -0.95 -22.56 2.71
C TYR A 12 -0.72 -24.04 2.40
N ASP A 13 -1.45 -24.89 3.08
CA ASP A 13 -1.24 -26.34 3.04
C ASP A 13 0.24 -26.70 3.30
N ALA A 14 0.91 -27.33 2.35
CA ALA A 14 2.31 -27.71 2.45
C ALA A 14 3.30 -26.63 1.93
N LYS A 15 2.81 -25.49 1.40
CA LYS A 15 3.66 -24.45 0.82
C LYS A 15 3.90 -23.34 1.83
N GLU A 16 5.14 -23.21 2.28
CA GLU A 16 5.58 -22.03 3.03
C GLU A 16 5.71 -20.83 2.07
N VAL A 17 4.99 -19.76 2.39
CA VAL A 17 5.00 -18.51 1.59
C VAL A 17 5.79 -17.43 2.30
N LEU A 18 5.57 -17.26 3.61
CA LEU A 18 6.40 -16.40 4.47
C LEU A 18 7.08 -17.33 5.48
N ARG A 19 8.42 -17.39 5.44
CA ARG A 19 9.18 -18.36 6.24
C ARG A 19 9.66 -17.78 7.56
N ASP A 20 10.20 -16.56 7.49
CA ASP A 20 10.75 -15.88 8.67
C ASP A 20 10.90 -14.39 8.34
N ILE A 21 9.80 -13.65 8.46
CA ILE A 21 9.83 -12.21 8.16
C ILE A 21 10.24 -11.46 9.41
N ASP A 22 11.41 -10.87 9.34
CA ASP A 22 11.94 -9.92 10.32
C ASP A 22 12.22 -8.59 9.62
N PHE A 23 11.46 -7.55 9.96
CA PHE A 23 11.65 -6.23 9.35
C PHE A 23 11.06 -5.11 10.21
N THR A 24 11.67 -3.92 10.12
CA THR A 24 11.15 -2.72 10.77
C THR A 24 10.89 -1.64 9.73
N PHE A 25 9.64 -1.20 9.65
CA PHE A 25 9.20 -0.08 8.81
C PHE A 25 9.07 1.18 9.67
N GLU A 26 9.62 2.30 9.19
CA GLU A 26 9.65 3.58 9.89
C GLU A 26 8.66 4.57 9.28
N GLU A 27 8.09 5.42 10.14
CA GLU A 27 7.17 6.50 9.74
C GLU A 27 7.85 7.52 8.81
N GLY A 28 7.07 8.08 7.90
CA GLY A 28 7.52 9.12 6.98
C GLY A 28 8.24 8.59 5.73
N LEU A 29 8.36 7.27 5.59
CA LEU A 29 9.00 6.61 4.47
C LEU A 29 7.99 5.82 3.63
N ILE A 30 8.24 5.77 2.31
CA ILE A 30 7.57 4.88 1.37
C ILE A 30 8.50 3.71 1.08
N TYR A 31 8.08 2.51 1.45
CA TYR A 31 8.79 1.25 1.21
C TYR A 31 8.27 0.59 -0.06
N GLY A 32 9.16 0.31 -1.00
CA GLY A 32 8.85 -0.47 -2.19
C GLY A 32 9.10 -1.95 -1.96
N LEU A 33 8.03 -2.72 -1.77
CA LEU A 33 8.10 -4.17 -1.64
C LEU A 33 8.16 -4.81 -3.03
N LEU A 34 9.37 -5.14 -3.46
CA LEU A 34 9.62 -5.80 -4.74
C LEU A 34 9.65 -7.33 -4.56
N GLY A 35 9.12 -8.03 -5.53
CA GLY A 35 9.13 -9.49 -5.59
C GLY A 35 8.40 -9.98 -6.82
N ARG A 36 8.74 -11.19 -7.28
CA ARG A 36 8.04 -11.84 -8.42
C ARG A 36 6.56 -12.06 -8.10
N ASN A 37 5.78 -12.29 -9.14
CA ASN A 37 4.40 -12.75 -8.97
C ASN A 37 4.41 -14.09 -8.23
N GLY A 38 3.61 -14.19 -7.16
CA GLY A 38 3.56 -15.37 -6.30
C GLY A 38 4.65 -15.43 -5.21
N ALA A 39 5.51 -14.42 -5.06
CA ALA A 39 6.53 -14.35 -4.00
C ALA A 39 5.95 -14.20 -2.59
N GLY A 40 4.66 -13.82 -2.46
CA GLY A 40 4.01 -13.66 -1.16
C GLY A 40 3.69 -12.22 -0.76
N LYS A 41 3.84 -11.22 -1.67
CA LYS A 41 3.56 -9.79 -1.36
C LYS A 41 2.14 -9.59 -0.82
N THR A 42 1.13 -10.04 -1.56
CA THR A 42 -0.28 -9.99 -1.13
C THR A 42 -0.52 -10.81 0.14
N THR A 43 0.17 -11.95 0.32
CA THR A 43 0.10 -12.74 1.56
C THR A 43 0.61 -11.94 2.76
N LEU A 44 1.74 -11.25 2.62
CA LEU A 44 2.27 -10.39 3.67
C LEU A 44 1.28 -9.28 4.01
N PHE A 45 0.72 -8.62 3.00
CA PHE A 45 -0.27 -7.55 3.21
C PHE A 45 -1.54 -8.07 3.90
N ASN A 46 -2.07 -9.22 3.50
CA ASN A 46 -3.22 -9.83 4.17
C ASN A 46 -2.93 -10.24 5.62
N CYS A 47 -1.70 -10.66 5.93
CA CYS A 47 -1.29 -10.91 7.31
C CYS A 47 -1.21 -9.61 8.11
N LEU A 48 -0.58 -8.57 7.58
CA LEU A 48 -0.47 -7.27 8.24
C LEU A 48 -1.84 -6.59 8.40
N ASN A 49 -2.73 -6.73 7.41
CA ASN A 49 -4.12 -6.24 7.49
C ASN A 49 -5.02 -7.08 8.39
N GLN A 50 -4.51 -8.18 8.96
CA GLN A 50 -5.24 -9.11 9.83
C GLN A 50 -6.38 -9.87 9.14
N ASP A 51 -6.45 -9.87 7.81
CA ASP A 51 -7.38 -10.68 7.02
C ASP A 51 -7.02 -12.17 7.06
N GLN A 52 -5.76 -12.47 7.37
CA GLN A 52 -5.25 -13.82 7.48
C GLN A 52 -4.44 -14.03 8.76
N MET A 53 -4.77 -15.09 9.47
CA MET A 53 -4.01 -15.48 10.67
C MET A 53 -2.59 -15.93 10.29
N VAL A 54 -1.61 -15.46 11.03
CA VAL A 54 -0.22 -15.92 10.96
C VAL A 54 -0.05 -17.23 11.72
N GLN A 55 0.86 -18.11 11.27
CA GLN A 55 1.17 -19.36 11.97
C GLN A 55 2.32 -19.19 12.98
N GLY A 56 3.07 -18.11 12.90
CA GLY A 56 4.16 -17.82 13.86
C GLY A 56 4.56 -16.36 13.77
N GLY A 57 5.31 -15.92 14.78
CA GLY A 57 5.75 -14.54 14.89
C GLY A 57 4.65 -13.57 15.29
N ARG A 58 4.94 -12.29 15.17
CA ARG A 58 4.03 -11.20 15.50
C ARG A 58 4.42 -9.92 14.78
N PHE A 59 3.53 -8.93 14.82
CA PHE A 59 3.84 -7.56 14.42
C PHE A 59 3.14 -6.58 15.37
N TYR A 60 3.76 -5.42 15.54
CA TYR A 60 3.29 -4.42 16.50
C TYR A 60 3.81 -3.03 16.13
N LEU A 61 3.21 -2.00 16.70
CA LEU A 61 3.70 -0.63 16.64
C LEU A 61 4.62 -0.34 17.84
N GLU A 62 5.78 0.27 17.55
CA GLU A 62 6.66 0.89 18.52
C GLU A 62 6.51 2.41 18.41
N GLU A 63 6.11 3.04 19.52
CA GLU A 63 5.88 4.49 19.65
C GLU A 63 6.65 5.02 20.88
N GLU A 64 6.69 6.34 21.09
CA GLU A 64 7.41 6.94 22.24
C GLU A 64 6.99 6.39 23.61
N GLY A 65 5.77 5.89 23.73
CA GLY A 65 5.22 5.30 24.97
C GLY A 65 5.47 3.80 25.15
N GLY A 66 6.15 3.14 24.22
CA GLY A 66 6.41 1.68 24.24
C GLY A 66 5.80 0.95 23.03
N THR A 67 5.62 -0.35 23.17
CA THR A 67 5.09 -1.21 22.12
C THR A 67 3.62 -1.54 22.37
N ARG A 68 2.83 -1.68 21.30
CA ARG A 68 1.43 -2.09 21.38
C ARG A 68 0.99 -2.80 20.09
N GLU A 69 -0.09 -3.55 20.18
CA GLU A 69 -0.72 -4.18 19.03
C GLU A 69 -1.22 -3.15 17.99
N VAL A 70 -1.17 -3.53 16.75
CA VAL A 70 -1.76 -2.78 15.63
C VAL A 70 -3.27 -3.01 15.66
N LYS A 71 -4.04 -1.93 15.63
CA LYS A 71 -5.50 -2.02 15.53
C LYS A 71 -5.93 -2.01 14.07
N PRO A 72 -6.98 -2.77 13.70
CA PRO A 72 -7.46 -2.83 12.31
C PRO A 72 -7.78 -1.44 11.72
N GLU A 73 -8.36 -0.55 12.49
CA GLU A 73 -8.72 0.81 12.07
C GLU A 73 -7.50 1.72 11.78
N GLU A 74 -6.31 1.30 12.16
CA GLU A 74 -5.06 2.02 11.89
C GLU A 74 -4.42 1.61 10.57
N ILE A 75 -5.00 0.63 9.86
CA ILE A 75 -4.50 0.12 8.60
C ILE A 75 -5.43 0.55 7.47
N GLY A 76 -4.86 1.17 6.45
CA GLY A 76 -5.51 1.37 5.16
C GLY A 76 -4.97 0.35 4.16
N TYR A 77 -5.84 -0.29 3.40
CA TYR A 77 -5.43 -1.28 2.41
C TYR A 77 -6.06 -0.97 1.06
N VAL A 78 -5.22 -0.62 0.10
CA VAL A 78 -5.59 -0.42 -1.30
C VAL A 78 -5.28 -1.70 -2.06
N LEU A 79 -6.32 -2.37 -2.52
CA LEU A 79 -6.23 -3.63 -3.26
C LEU A 79 -5.85 -3.41 -4.72
N SER A 80 -5.14 -4.35 -5.32
CA SER A 80 -4.79 -4.36 -6.74
C SER A 80 -6.01 -4.37 -7.66
N THR A 81 -7.10 -5.00 -7.22
CA THR A 81 -8.41 -4.91 -7.86
C THR A 81 -9.28 -4.00 -7.01
N PRO A 82 -9.64 -2.79 -7.49
CA PRO A 82 -10.37 -1.85 -6.69
C PRO A 82 -11.75 -2.38 -6.29
N THR A 83 -12.02 -2.32 -5.00
CA THR A 83 -13.32 -2.70 -4.42
C THR A 83 -14.05 -1.43 -3.98
N VAL A 84 -15.11 -1.09 -4.70
CA VAL A 84 -15.96 0.07 -4.43
C VAL A 84 -17.43 -0.35 -4.49
N PRO A 85 -18.34 0.32 -3.74
CA PRO A 85 -19.77 0.00 -3.77
C PRO A 85 -20.40 0.43 -5.10
N GLU A 86 -20.48 -0.49 -6.06
CA GLU A 86 -20.86 -0.21 -7.45
C GLU A 86 -22.25 0.40 -7.63
N PHE A 87 -23.13 0.25 -6.64
CA PHE A 87 -24.51 0.77 -6.63
C PHE A 87 -24.63 2.21 -6.12
N LEU A 88 -23.55 2.83 -5.65
CA LEU A 88 -23.50 4.24 -5.25
C LEU A 88 -22.87 5.09 -6.34
N THR A 89 -23.23 6.36 -6.37
CA THR A 89 -22.44 7.38 -7.07
C THR A 89 -21.15 7.66 -6.29
N ALA A 90 -20.16 8.25 -6.96
CA ALA A 90 -18.93 8.61 -6.26
C ALA A 90 -19.18 9.60 -5.12
N ARG A 91 -20.07 10.56 -5.31
CA ARG A 91 -20.47 11.54 -4.28
C ARG A 91 -21.17 10.87 -3.10
N GLU A 92 -22.11 9.97 -3.35
CA GLU A 92 -22.78 9.19 -2.29
C GLU A 92 -21.80 8.32 -1.52
N PHE A 93 -20.87 7.65 -2.21
CA PHE A 93 -19.86 6.84 -1.57
C PHE A 93 -18.94 7.67 -0.66
N LEU A 94 -18.45 8.81 -1.14
CA LEU A 94 -17.61 9.70 -0.35
C LEU A 94 -18.35 10.25 0.87
N LYS A 95 -19.60 10.67 0.69
CA LYS A 95 -20.47 11.14 1.78
C LYS A 95 -20.68 10.05 2.83
N PHE A 96 -21.06 8.85 2.41
CA PHE A 96 -21.23 7.69 3.28
C PHE A 96 -19.95 7.34 4.06
N PHE A 97 -18.81 7.34 3.36
CA PHE A 97 -17.50 7.11 4.00
C PHE A 97 -17.21 8.14 5.10
N MET A 98 -17.50 9.42 4.84
CA MET A 98 -17.29 10.49 5.82
C MET A 98 -18.26 10.39 7.00
N GLU A 99 -19.50 10.00 6.78
CA GLU A 99 -20.49 9.79 7.85
C GLU A 99 -20.03 8.70 8.82
N ILE A 100 -19.47 7.60 8.30
CA ILE A 100 -18.96 6.50 9.14
C ILE A 100 -17.67 6.91 9.88
N ASN A 101 -16.80 7.70 9.23
CA ASN A 101 -15.48 8.07 9.75
C ASN A 101 -15.43 9.51 10.28
N GLY A 102 -16.56 10.10 10.62
CA GLY A 102 -16.72 11.53 10.92
C GLY A 102 -15.89 12.07 12.08
N GLN A 103 -15.27 11.21 12.90
CA GLN A 103 -14.33 11.63 13.94
C GLN A 103 -12.91 11.83 13.40
N THR A 104 -12.54 11.15 12.31
CA THR A 104 -11.20 11.17 11.73
C THR A 104 -11.10 12.02 10.47
N VAL A 105 -12.22 12.18 9.75
CA VAL A 105 -12.30 12.93 8.50
C VAL A 105 -13.11 14.21 8.72
N PRO A 106 -12.47 15.40 8.81
CA PRO A 106 -13.17 16.66 8.91
C PRO A 106 -14.07 16.86 7.68
N ALA A 107 -15.31 17.28 7.90
CA ALA A 107 -16.20 17.63 6.80
C ALA A 107 -15.69 18.93 6.13
N PRO A 108 -15.32 18.93 4.84
CA PRO A 108 -14.97 20.13 4.10
C PRO A 108 -16.23 20.95 3.81
N GLU A 109 -16.06 22.21 3.42
CA GLU A 109 -17.16 23.06 2.94
C GLU A 109 -17.83 22.45 1.70
N SER A 110 -17.07 21.75 0.86
CA SER A 110 -17.57 21.01 -0.30
C SER A 110 -16.79 19.69 -0.48
N LEU A 111 -17.52 18.62 -0.82
CA LEU A 111 -16.92 17.31 -1.21
C LEU A 111 -16.08 17.42 -2.50
N ASP A 112 -16.32 18.47 -3.29
CA ASP A 112 -15.61 18.63 -4.57
C ASP A 112 -14.10 18.80 -4.40
N VAL A 113 -13.64 19.34 -3.27
CA VAL A 113 -12.21 19.43 -2.92
C VAL A 113 -11.51 18.07 -2.98
N TYR A 114 -12.19 17.01 -2.55
CA TYR A 114 -11.62 15.65 -2.60
C TYR A 114 -11.61 15.07 -4.01
N PHE A 115 -12.62 15.38 -4.82
CA PHE A 115 -12.64 14.97 -6.23
C PHE A 115 -11.57 15.70 -7.04
N ASP A 116 -11.35 16.99 -6.74
CA ASP A 116 -10.29 17.78 -7.36
C ASP A 116 -8.90 17.21 -7.03
N LEU A 117 -8.69 16.76 -5.78
CA LEU A 117 -7.43 16.14 -5.35
C LEU A 117 -7.06 14.90 -6.17
N ILE A 118 -8.05 14.08 -6.55
CA ILE A 118 -7.84 12.88 -7.35
C ILE A 118 -8.23 13.06 -8.82
N GLN A 119 -8.50 14.29 -9.23
CA GLN A 119 -8.84 14.69 -10.60
C GLN A 119 -9.99 13.87 -11.22
N ILE A 120 -11.09 13.73 -10.49
CA ILE A 120 -12.36 13.22 -11.00
C ILE A 120 -13.17 14.42 -11.53
N GLN A 121 -13.48 14.37 -12.83
CA GLN A 121 -14.19 15.46 -13.51
C GLN A 121 -15.60 15.68 -12.93
N ALA A 122 -16.09 16.92 -12.98
CA ALA A 122 -17.36 17.29 -12.36
C ALA A 122 -18.55 16.44 -12.88
N GLU A 123 -18.55 16.12 -14.16
CA GLU A 123 -19.56 15.29 -14.84
C GLU A 123 -19.59 13.83 -14.37
N ASP A 124 -18.47 13.33 -13.81
CA ASP A 124 -18.37 11.95 -13.34
C ASP A 124 -18.73 11.79 -11.86
N ARG A 125 -18.71 12.87 -11.06
CA ARG A 125 -18.89 12.82 -9.59
C ARG A 125 -20.23 12.24 -9.14
N ASP A 126 -21.26 12.42 -9.96
CA ASP A 126 -22.63 11.95 -9.71
C ASP A 126 -22.99 10.72 -10.58
N ARG A 127 -22.02 10.11 -11.27
CA ARG A 127 -22.18 8.82 -11.95
C ARG A 127 -22.02 7.65 -10.98
N LEU A 128 -22.69 6.53 -11.29
CA LEU A 128 -22.55 5.29 -10.52
C LEU A 128 -21.10 4.73 -10.63
N LEU A 129 -20.58 4.23 -9.52
CA LEU A 129 -19.24 3.65 -9.49
C LEU A 129 -19.09 2.40 -10.35
N LYS A 130 -20.19 1.68 -10.67
CA LYS A 130 -20.15 0.57 -11.64
C LYS A 130 -19.73 1.03 -13.03
N ASP A 131 -20.03 2.30 -13.41
CA ASP A 131 -19.74 2.88 -14.72
C ASP A 131 -18.36 3.55 -14.77
N TYR A 132 -17.60 3.52 -13.66
CA TYR A 132 -16.24 4.03 -13.57
C TYR A 132 -15.26 3.07 -14.24
N SER A 133 -14.27 3.63 -14.93
CA SER A 133 -13.12 2.85 -15.38
C SER A 133 -12.35 2.24 -14.20
N HIS A 134 -11.53 1.24 -14.46
CA HIS A 134 -10.68 0.64 -13.42
C HIS A 134 -9.80 1.70 -12.72
N GLY A 135 -9.19 2.60 -13.50
CA GLY A 135 -8.38 3.70 -12.96
C GLY A 135 -9.19 4.66 -12.08
N MET A 136 -10.41 5.03 -12.47
CA MET A 136 -11.27 5.89 -11.66
C MET A 136 -11.71 5.19 -10.36
N LYS A 137 -12.02 3.90 -10.39
CA LYS A 137 -12.32 3.10 -9.18
C LYS A 137 -11.11 3.06 -8.25
N ASN A 138 -9.92 2.92 -8.81
CA ASN A 138 -8.67 2.90 -8.04
C ASN A 138 -8.39 4.26 -7.37
N LYS A 139 -8.61 5.38 -8.08
CA LYS A 139 -8.55 6.73 -7.51
C LYS A 139 -9.50 6.87 -6.32
N MET A 140 -10.74 6.41 -6.43
CA MET A 140 -11.72 6.47 -5.33
C MET A 140 -11.30 5.62 -4.14
N GLN A 141 -10.81 4.40 -4.36
CA GLN A 141 -10.32 3.54 -3.29
C GLN A 141 -9.11 4.15 -2.59
N MET A 142 -8.18 4.74 -3.33
CA MET A 142 -7.02 5.43 -2.77
C MET A 142 -7.45 6.66 -1.97
N LEU A 143 -8.39 7.46 -2.49
CA LEU A 143 -8.90 8.65 -1.81
C LEU A 143 -9.43 8.33 -0.40
N VAL A 144 -10.34 7.36 -0.28
CA VAL A 144 -10.93 7.03 1.02
C VAL A 144 -9.89 6.48 2.00
N ASN A 145 -8.91 5.71 1.51
CA ASN A 145 -7.80 5.25 2.34
C ASN A 145 -6.90 6.40 2.82
N LEU A 146 -6.63 7.39 1.97
CA LEU A 146 -5.85 8.57 2.35
C LEU A 146 -6.62 9.47 3.34
N MET A 147 -7.93 9.62 3.14
CA MET A 147 -8.83 10.41 4.02
C MET A 147 -8.93 9.80 5.42
N ALA A 148 -8.95 8.49 5.54
CA ALA A 148 -8.95 7.80 6.83
C ALA A 148 -7.68 8.08 7.66
N LYS A 149 -6.61 8.59 7.04
CA LYS A 149 -5.31 8.87 7.66
C LYS A 149 -4.77 7.70 8.49
N PRO A 150 -4.71 6.50 7.93
CA PRO A 150 -4.23 5.34 8.65
C PRO A 150 -2.76 5.53 9.05
N LYS A 151 -2.33 4.91 10.15
CA LYS A 151 -0.92 4.86 10.55
C LYS A 151 -0.08 3.99 9.63
N ILE A 152 -0.69 2.94 9.07
CA ILE A 152 -0.08 2.01 8.12
C ILE A 152 -0.93 2.03 6.85
N LEU A 153 -0.32 2.34 5.71
CA LEU A 153 -0.96 2.31 4.40
C LEU A 153 -0.30 1.23 3.54
N LEU A 154 -1.08 0.19 3.24
CA LEU A 154 -0.68 -0.92 2.37
C LEU A 154 -1.26 -0.70 0.98
N LEU A 155 -0.42 -0.77 -0.04
CA LEU A 155 -0.79 -0.51 -1.44
C LEU A 155 -0.36 -1.70 -2.30
N ASP A 156 -1.31 -2.57 -2.67
CA ASP A 156 -1.00 -3.78 -3.45
C ASP A 156 -1.14 -3.51 -4.94
N GLU A 157 -0.01 -3.30 -5.61
CA GLU A 157 0.13 -3.00 -7.04
C GLU A 157 -0.81 -1.87 -7.56
N PRO A 158 -1.01 -0.77 -6.83
CA PRO A 158 -2.10 0.18 -7.05
C PRO A 158 -1.95 0.98 -8.34
N LEU A 159 -0.76 1.01 -8.97
CA LEU A 159 -0.47 1.83 -10.15
C LEU A 159 -0.32 1.02 -11.44
N THR A 160 -0.37 -0.31 -11.38
CA THR A 160 -0.08 -1.19 -12.54
C THR A 160 -1.12 -1.11 -13.66
N SER A 161 -2.35 -0.70 -13.36
CA SER A 161 -3.46 -0.62 -14.31
C SER A 161 -3.84 0.82 -14.67
N LEU A 162 -3.02 1.79 -14.29
CA LEU A 162 -3.27 3.20 -14.56
C LEU A 162 -2.52 3.65 -15.81
N ASP A 163 -3.09 4.61 -16.52
CA ASP A 163 -2.34 5.33 -17.56
C ASP A 163 -1.21 6.17 -16.92
N VAL A 164 -0.24 6.56 -17.74
CA VAL A 164 0.98 7.22 -17.27
C VAL A 164 0.70 8.52 -16.50
N VAL A 165 -0.30 9.30 -16.95
CA VAL A 165 -0.63 10.60 -16.33
C VAL A 165 -1.21 10.37 -14.95
N VAL A 166 -2.22 9.49 -14.85
CA VAL A 166 -2.86 9.14 -13.58
C VAL A 166 -1.87 8.51 -12.59
N ALA A 167 -0.99 7.63 -13.09
CA ALA A 167 0.05 7.02 -12.24
C ALA A 167 1.00 8.08 -11.66
N GLU A 168 1.38 9.10 -12.44
CA GLU A 168 2.24 10.19 -11.98
C GLU A 168 1.57 11.04 -10.92
N GLU A 169 0.30 11.39 -11.11
CA GLU A 169 -0.50 12.13 -10.15
C GLU A 169 -0.62 11.37 -8.81
N MET A 170 -0.87 10.06 -8.88
CA MET A 170 -0.97 9.23 -7.68
C MET A 170 0.39 9.10 -6.95
N LYS A 171 1.49 9.00 -7.68
CA LYS A 171 2.83 9.03 -7.08
C LYS A 171 3.09 10.33 -6.33
N GLN A 172 2.76 11.46 -6.96
CA GLN A 172 2.92 12.76 -6.33
C GLN A 172 2.07 12.87 -5.05
N LEU A 173 0.82 12.45 -5.09
CA LEU A 173 -0.08 12.44 -3.93
C LEU A 173 0.49 11.58 -2.79
N LEU A 174 1.03 10.40 -3.08
CA LEU A 174 1.64 9.52 -2.08
C LEU A 174 2.90 10.15 -1.45
N LYS A 175 3.74 10.81 -2.26
CA LYS A 175 4.93 11.51 -1.76
C LYS A 175 4.56 12.68 -0.82
N GLU A 176 3.52 13.43 -1.15
CA GLU A 176 3.04 14.55 -0.33
C GLU A 176 2.39 14.10 0.98
N GLN A 177 1.75 12.93 0.96
CA GLN A 177 0.98 12.42 2.09
C GLN A 177 1.73 11.39 2.96
N LYS A 178 3.06 11.19 2.77
CA LYS A 178 3.82 10.16 3.48
C LYS A 178 4.08 10.47 4.96
N GLN A 179 4.04 11.73 5.37
CA GLN A 179 4.30 12.12 6.75
C GLN A 179 3.20 11.64 7.71
N GLY A 180 3.59 11.22 8.91
CA GLY A 180 2.68 10.72 9.94
C GLY A 180 2.17 9.29 9.69
N ARG A 181 2.72 8.57 8.70
CA ARG A 181 2.33 7.18 8.41
C ARG A 181 3.49 6.35 7.88
N ILE A 182 3.33 5.05 7.93
CA ILE A 182 4.19 4.06 7.28
C ILE A 182 3.49 3.63 5.99
N THR A 183 4.13 3.80 4.84
CA THR A 183 3.56 3.40 3.55
C THR A 183 4.36 2.25 2.96
N ILE A 184 3.69 1.13 2.66
CA ILE A 184 4.29 -0.05 2.02
C ILE A 184 3.59 -0.29 0.69
N PHE A 185 4.35 -0.15 -0.38
CA PHE A 185 3.88 -0.22 -1.76
C PHE A 185 4.43 -1.48 -2.43
N SER A 186 3.57 -2.43 -2.79
CA SER A 186 4.01 -3.60 -3.54
C SER A 186 4.03 -3.33 -5.04
N THR A 187 5.05 -3.83 -5.71
CA THR A 187 5.11 -3.85 -7.17
C THR A 187 6.08 -4.92 -7.68
N HIS A 188 5.88 -5.33 -8.92
CA HIS A 188 6.85 -6.10 -9.68
C HIS A 188 7.60 -5.24 -10.71
N ILE A 189 7.28 -3.94 -10.81
CA ILE A 189 7.88 -2.98 -11.72
C ILE A 189 8.97 -2.20 -10.98
N MET A 190 10.23 -2.55 -11.28
CA MET A 190 11.39 -1.97 -10.60
C MET A 190 11.47 -0.45 -10.77
N ASP A 191 11.28 0.06 -12.00
CA ASP A 191 11.39 1.50 -12.28
C ASP A 191 10.38 2.32 -11.48
N LEU A 192 9.19 1.78 -11.28
CA LEU A 192 8.15 2.41 -10.46
C LEU A 192 8.58 2.49 -8.98
N ALA A 193 9.16 1.41 -8.45
CA ALA A 193 9.65 1.41 -7.07
C ALA A 193 10.83 2.37 -6.89
N LEU A 194 11.75 2.43 -7.85
CA LEU A 194 12.91 3.34 -7.81
C LEU A 194 12.50 4.82 -7.83
N ASP A 195 11.41 5.14 -8.54
CA ASP A 195 10.91 6.51 -8.66
C ASP A 195 10.07 6.95 -7.45
N LEU A 196 9.25 6.06 -6.90
CA LEU A 196 8.32 6.39 -5.82
C LEU A 196 8.91 6.21 -4.42
N CYS A 197 9.70 5.15 -4.19
CA CYS A 197 10.02 4.68 -2.85
C CYS A 197 11.32 5.25 -2.29
N ASP A 198 11.30 5.53 -0.99
CA ASP A 198 12.50 5.96 -0.23
C ASP A 198 13.41 4.75 0.06
N VAL A 199 12.81 3.59 0.30
CA VAL A 199 13.50 2.34 0.66
C VAL A 199 12.98 1.19 -0.22
N ILE A 200 13.87 0.38 -0.75
CA ILE A 200 13.52 -0.84 -1.48
C ILE A 200 13.70 -2.05 -0.56
N VAL A 201 12.68 -2.91 -0.56
CA VAL A 201 12.66 -4.17 0.20
C VAL A 201 12.32 -5.29 -0.77
N LEU A 202 13.15 -6.30 -0.81
CA LEU A 202 12.92 -7.49 -1.63
C LEU A 202 12.22 -8.56 -0.80
N LEU A 203 11.12 -9.11 -1.33
CA LEU A 203 10.54 -10.33 -0.79
C LEU A 203 11.04 -11.50 -1.62
N ASN A 204 11.94 -12.27 -1.02
CA ASN A 204 12.62 -13.36 -1.66
C ASN A 204 12.61 -14.61 -0.75
N HIS A 205 12.27 -15.79 -1.29
CA HIS A 205 12.22 -17.06 -0.54
C HIS A 205 11.44 -17.01 0.79
N GLY A 206 10.44 -16.10 0.90
CA GLY A 206 9.65 -15.91 2.11
C GLY A 206 10.32 -15.09 3.20
N GLU A 207 11.36 -14.34 2.86
CA GLU A 207 12.10 -13.44 3.74
C GLU A 207 12.16 -12.03 3.14
N LEU A 208 12.38 -11.01 3.98
CA LEU A 208 12.55 -9.62 3.54
C LEU A 208 14.02 -9.20 3.61
N GLU A 209 14.51 -8.62 2.53
CA GLU A 209 15.85 -8.04 2.46
C GLU A 209 15.76 -6.55 2.10
N ARG A 210 16.38 -5.68 2.92
CA ARG A 210 16.53 -4.27 2.60
C ARG A 210 17.64 -4.07 1.59
N VAL A 211 17.37 -3.35 0.50
CA VAL A 211 18.38 -2.96 -0.48
C VAL A 211 18.74 -1.49 -0.27
N GLU A 212 19.97 -1.23 0.14
CA GLU A 212 20.45 0.13 0.37
C GLU A 212 20.76 0.83 -0.95
N LYS A 213 20.11 1.96 -1.17
CA LYS A 213 20.23 2.78 -2.39
C LYS A 213 21.54 3.56 -2.44
N GLU A 214 22.14 3.87 -1.27
CA GLU A 214 23.27 4.81 -1.15
C GLU A 214 24.64 4.18 -1.46
N SER A 215 24.75 2.85 -1.49
CA SER A 215 26.04 2.16 -1.65
C SER A 215 26.41 1.80 -3.09
N LEU A 216 25.52 2.00 -4.06
CA LEU A 216 25.68 1.54 -5.44
C LEU A 216 25.33 2.66 -6.42
N ASP A 217 26.00 2.70 -7.58
CA ASP A 217 25.47 3.49 -8.69
C ASP A 217 24.14 2.91 -9.17
N GLN A 218 23.37 3.70 -9.93
CA GLN A 218 22.03 3.29 -10.37
C GLN A 218 22.03 1.96 -11.14
N GLN A 219 23.09 1.67 -11.87
CA GLN A 219 23.20 0.45 -12.67
C GLN A 219 23.50 -0.76 -11.79
N ALA A 220 24.46 -0.67 -10.88
CA ALA A 220 24.78 -1.73 -9.93
C ALA A 220 23.63 -2.03 -8.97
N PHE A 221 22.86 -1.00 -8.59
CA PHE A 221 21.65 -1.17 -7.80
C PHE A 221 20.56 -1.94 -8.56
N ARG A 222 20.34 -1.60 -9.84
CA ARG A 222 19.41 -2.34 -10.72
C ARG A 222 19.85 -3.79 -10.93
N GLU A 223 21.12 -4.01 -11.15
CA GLU A 223 21.69 -5.36 -11.34
C GLU A 223 21.50 -6.23 -10.09
N LYS A 224 21.77 -5.70 -8.90
CA LYS A 224 21.53 -6.40 -7.63
C LYS A 224 20.04 -6.81 -7.45
N ILE A 225 19.10 -5.90 -7.73
CA ILE A 225 17.68 -6.22 -7.68
C ILE A 225 17.31 -7.29 -8.71
N LEU A 226 17.81 -7.18 -9.95
CA LEU A 226 17.53 -8.14 -11.01
C LEU A 226 18.11 -9.53 -10.69
N GLU A 227 19.30 -9.60 -10.11
CA GLU A 227 19.93 -10.84 -9.66
C GLU A 227 19.08 -11.52 -8.59
N ALA A 228 18.74 -10.81 -7.52
CA ALA A 228 17.86 -11.31 -6.47
C ALA A 228 16.48 -11.75 -6.98
N LEU A 229 15.94 -11.09 -8.01
CA LEU A 229 14.70 -11.51 -8.65
C LEU A 229 14.87 -12.69 -9.62
N ARG A 230 16.09 -12.98 -10.13
CA ARG A 230 16.38 -14.10 -11.04
C ARG A 230 16.66 -15.40 -10.31
N GLU A 231 17.37 -15.36 -9.18
CA GLU A 231 17.71 -16.55 -8.38
C GLU A 231 16.51 -17.38 -7.91
N ASN A 232 15.30 -16.87 -8.11
CA ASN A 232 14.03 -17.53 -7.84
C ASN A 232 13.48 -18.39 -9.00
N GLY A 233 14.24 -18.69 -10.01
CA GLY A 233 13.82 -19.31 -11.27
C GLY A 233 14.16 -20.77 -11.47
N GLU A 234 14.66 -21.49 -10.45
CA GLU A 234 14.88 -22.95 -10.48
C GLU A 234 13.95 -23.71 -9.54
#